data_4e409292e8b2f3321f62f3580b8f513b
#
_entry.id   4e409292e8b2f3321f62f3580b8f513b
#
_cell.length_a   1.000
_cell.length_b   1.000
_cell.length_c   1.000
_cell.angle_alpha   90.00
_cell.angle_beta   90.00
_cell.angle_gamma   90.00
#
_symmetry.space_group_name_H-M   'P 1'
#
loop_
_entity.id
_entity.type
_entity.pdbx_description
1 polymer ?
#
loop_
_entity_poly.entity_id
_entity_poly.type
_entity_poly.pdbx_seq_one_letter_code
_entity_poly.pdbx_strand_id
1 'polypeptide(L)'
;MNNLSGDTASNPLAHPDAHSQSALEPPCCVLIHNDDVTPYDYVIALLMAIFELSDELAEHIAWVAHTCGTARVVTRPRREAEQLVQQAHAAARLDGYPLTFSLESTK
;
A
#
# COMPACT_ATOMS: atom_id res chain seq x y z
N MET A 1 22.18 17.00 25.32
CA MET A 1 22.15 16.90 25.14
C MET A 1 21.76 16.79 24.80
N ASN A 2 21.76 16.47 24.72
CA ASN A 2 21.61 16.18 24.41
C ASN A 2 21.19 15.89 23.88
N ASN A 3 21.28 15.74 23.73
CA ASN A 3 21.11 15.43 23.30
C ASN A 3 20.75 15.22 22.78
N LEU A 4 20.93 15.21 22.76
CA LEU A 4 20.86 14.93 22.29
C LEU A 4 20.44 14.73 21.76
N SER A 5 20.56 14.79 21.84
CA SER A 5 20.40 14.50 21.34
C SER A 5 19.90 14.11 20.86
N GLY A 6 20.06 14.10 20.97
CA GLY A 6 19.93 13.74 20.52
C GLY A 6 19.31 13.24 20.10
N ASP A 7 19.31 13.20 20.10
CA ASP A 7 19.06 12.74 19.83
C ASP A 7 18.49 12.51 19.37
N THR A 8 18.64 12.59 19.37
CA THR A 8 18.41 12.25 19.00
C THR A 8 17.87 11.96 18.54
N ALA A 9 18.06 12.08 18.60
CA ALA A 9 17.87 11.70 18.24
C ALA A 9 17.25 11.35 17.85
N SER A 10 17.25 11.30 17.93
CA SER A 10 16.95 10.86 17.71
C SER A 10 16.31 10.52 17.49
N ASN A 11 16.35 10.50 17.55
CA ASN A 11 15.99 10.03 17.43
C ASN A 11 15.39 9.75 17.17
N PRO A 12 15.50 9.83 17.17
CA PRO A 12 15.05 9.30 16.88
C PRO A 12 14.56 8.86 16.93
N LEU A 13 14.66 8.63 17.09
CA LEU A 13 14.40 8.05 17.22
C LEU A 13 13.64 7.71 17.55
N ALA A 14 13.40 7.65 17.77
CA ALA A 14 12.90 7.24 17.98
C ALA A 14 12.12 6.75 18.03
N HIS A 15 11.67 6.21 17.92
CA HIS A 15 10.96 5.48 17.80
C HIS A 15 10.98 4.62 17.38
N PRO A 16 10.70 4.44 17.75
CA PRO A 16 11.66 3.63 17.03
C PRO A 16 11.38 2.15 16.99
N ASP A 17 10.72 1.62 17.98
CA ASP A 17 10.45 0.19 17.99
C ASP A 17 9.67 -0.27 16.76
N ALA A 18 8.67 0.48 16.39
CA ALA A 18 7.88 0.13 15.21
C ALA A 18 8.73 0.20 13.96
N HIS A 19 9.64 1.17 13.91
CA HIS A 19 10.53 1.27 12.76
C HIS A 19 11.49 0.10 12.67
N SER A 20 11.98 -0.35 13.81
CA SER A 20 12.89 -1.48 13.85
C SER A 20 12.23 -2.74 13.34
N GLN A 21 10.98 -2.99 13.76
CA GLN A 21 10.25 -4.14 13.29
C GLN A 21 10.01 -4.09 11.80
N SER A 22 9.60 -2.93 11.29
CA SER A 22 9.35 -2.78 9.88
C SER A 22 10.62 -3.01 9.06
N ALA A 23 11.75 -2.51 9.55
CA ALA A 23 13.01 -2.66 8.85
C ALA A 23 13.47 -4.10 8.78
N LEU A 24 13.05 -4.94 9.72
CA LEU A 24 13.47 -6.35 9.77
C LEU A 24 12.57 -7.26 8.94
N GLU A 25 11.39 -6.79 8.55
CA GLU A 25 10.47 -7.60 7.76
C GLU A 25 10.83 -7.51 6.29
N PRO A 26 10.71 -8.62 5.55
CA PRO A 26 10.95 -8.57 4.13
C PRO A 26 9.92 -7.68 3.45
N PRO A 27 10.30 -6.93 2.41
CA PRO A 27 9.36 -6.11 1.69
C PRO A 27 8.42 -6.95 0.86
N CYS A 28 7.20 -6.45 0.71
CA CYS A 28 6.18 -7.07 -0.12
C CYS A 28 5.61 -6.02 -1.05
N CYS A 29 5.41 -6.41 -2.29
CA CYS A 29 4.75 -5.57 -3.27
C CYS A 29 3.27 -5.89 -3.28
N VAL A 30 2.44 -4.86 -3.18
CA VAL A 30 0.99 -5.02 -3.31
C VAL A 30 0.65 -4.96 -4.79
N LEU A 31 -0.07 -5.98 -5.27
CA LEU A 31 -0.55 -6.03 -6.64
C LEU A 31 -2.05 -5.84 -6.67
N ILE A 32 -2.54 -5.09 -7.64
CA ILE A 32 -3.97 -4.96 -7.89
C ILE A 32 -4.31 -5.82 -9.12
N HIS A 33 -5.46 -6.47 -9.05
CA HIS A 33 -5.92 -7.35 -10.13
C HIS A 33 -7.17 -6.77 -10.76
N ASN A 34 -7.15 -6.66 -12.08
CA ASN A 34 -8.28 -6.15 -12.82
C ASN A 34 -9.43 -7.15 -12.79
N ASP A 35 -10.66 -6.64 -12.86
CA ASP A 35 -11.85 -7.46 -13.01
C ASP A 35 -12.84 -6.69 -13.88
N ASP A 36 -13.91 -7.40 -14.30
CA ASP A 36 -14.85 -6.83 -15.25
C ASP A 36 -15.99 -6.07 -14.58
N VAL A 37 -16.04 -6.04 -13.26
CA VAL A 37 -17.17 -5.48 -12.51
C VAL A 37 -16.82 -4.14 -11.89
N THR A 38 -15.63 -4.02 -11.29
CA THR A 38 -15.25 -2.82 -10.56
C THR A 38 -15.03 -1.65 -11.52
N PRO A 39 -15.74 -0.52 -11.33
CA PRO A 39 -15.57 0.62 -12.24
C PRO A 39 -14.16 1.20 -12.17
N TYR A 40 -13.69 1.70 -13.30
CA TYR A 40 -12.36 2.27 -13.41
C TYR A 40 -12.17 3.44 -12.43
N ASP A 41 -13.16 4.32 -12.38
CA ASP A 41 -13.07 5.48 -11.49
C ASP A 41 -13.03 5.07 -10.01
N TYR A 42 -13.71 3.98 -9.67
CA TYR A 42 -13.69 3.47 -8.31
C TYR A 42 -12.28 3.00 -7.93
N VAL A 43 -11.61 2.32 -8.87
CA VAL A 43 -10.25 1.83 -8.63
C VAL A 43 -9.33 3.01 -8.32
N ILE A 44 -9.42 4.09 -9.10
CA ILE A 44 -8.59 5.27 -8.88
C ILE A 44 -8.85 5.86 -7.49
N ALA A 45 -10.12 6.03 -7.15
CA ALA A 45 -10.50 6.61 -5.86
C ALA A 45 -10.00 5.76 -4.69
N LEU A 46 -10.12 4.44 -4.80
CA LEU A 46 -9.70 3.55 -3.74
C LEU A 46 -8.17 3.58 -3.58
N LEU A 47 -7.44 3.59 -4.68
CA LEU A 47 -5.98 3.67 -4.62
C LEU A 47 -5.53 4.95 -3.93
N MET A 48 -6.21 6.06 -4.20
CA MET A 48 -5.88 7.31 -3.53
C MET A 48 -6.22 7.27 -2.05
N ALA A 49 -7.36 6.71 -1.69
CA ALA A 49 -7.85 6.74 -0.33
C ALA A 49 -7.10 5.77 0.59
N ILE A 50 -6.85 4.55 0.12
CA ILE A 50 -6.27 3.50 0.95
C ILE A 50 -4.74 3.54 0.90
N PHE A 51 -4.17 3.72 -0.27
CA PHE A 51 -2.72 3.68 -0.44
C PHE A 51 -2.10 5.08 -0.49
N GLU A 52 -2.93 6.11 -0.34
CA GLU A 52 -2.48 7.50 -0.25
C GLU A 52 -1.65 7.92 -1.46
N LEU A 53 -2.04 7.44 -2.62
CA LEU A 53 -1.35 7.78 -3.86
C LEU A 53 -1.88 9.09 -4.42
N SER A 54 -1.04 9.77 -5.18
CA SER A 54 -1.49 10.95 -5.92
C SER A 54 -2.49 10.52 -6.99
N ASP A 55 -3.29 11.49 -7.44
CA ASP A 55 -4.25 11.25 -8.50
C ASP A 55 -3.56 10.69 -9.74
N GLU A 56 -2.45 11.31 -10.13
CA GLU A 56 -1.72 10.89 -11.32
C GLU A 56 -1.19 9.48 -11.22
N LEU A 57 -0.64 9.13 -10.07
CA LEU A 57 -0.09 7.79 -9.88
C LEU A 57 -1.20 6.76 -9.81
N ALA A 58 -2.28 7.08 -9.09
CA ALA A 58 -3.43 6.17 -9.00
C ALA A 58 -4.02 5.89 -10.38
N GLU A 59 -4.13 6.94 -11.19
CA GLU A 59 -4.65 6.79 -12.54
C GLU A 59 -3.74 5.91 -13.40
N HIS A 60 -2.42 6.12 -13.28
CA HIS A 60 -1.48 5.31 -14.03
C HIS A 60 -1.57 3.83 -13.65
N ILE A 61 -1.63 3.56 -12.35
CA ILE A 61 -1.72 2.18 -11.87
C ILE A 61 -3.01 1.54 -12.33
N ALA A 62 -4.12 2.28 -12.25
CA ALA A 62 -5.41 1.76 -12.72
C ALA A 62 -5.36 1.43 -14.21
N TRP A 63 -4.71 2.29 -14.99
CA TRP A 63 -4.55 2.05 -16.42
C TRP A 63 -3.74 0.80 -16.71
N VAL A 64 -2.62 0.63 -15.99
CA VAL A 64 -1.79 -0.56 -16.17
C VAL A 64 -2.58 -1.82 -15.82
N ALA A 65 -3.31 -1.80 -14.69
CA ALA A 65 -4.12 -2.95 -14.30
C ALA A 65 -5.17 -3.25 -15.36
N HIS A 66 -5.82 -2.20 -15.87
CA HIS A 66 -6.87 -2.37 -16.87
C HIS A 66 -6.34 -2.98 -18.16
N THR A 67 -5.16 -2.56 -18.59
CA THR A 67 -4.61 -3.02 -19.88
C THR A 67 -3.79 -4.29 -19.78
N CYS A 68 -3.15 -4.53 -18.62
CA CYS A 68 -2.26 -5.68 -18.47
C CYS A 68 -2.82 -6.77 -17.57
N GLY A 69 -3.91 -6.50 -16.87
CA GLY A 69 -4.52 -7.46 -15.96
C GLY A 69 -4.10 -7.30 -14.51
N THR A 70 -2.88 -6.86 -14.26
CA THR A 70 -2.37 -6.60 -12.92
C THR A 70 -1.44 -5.40 -12.97
N ALA A 71 -1.21 -4.79 -11.80
CA ALA A 71 -0.26 -3.70 -11.68
C ALA A 71 0.31 -3.69 -10.27
N ARG A 72 1.53 -3.18 -10.14
CA ARG A 72 2.15 -2.97 -8.83
C ARG A 72 1.63 -1.66 -8.25
N VAL A 73 1.29 -1.71 -6.96
CA VAL A 73 0.72 -0.54 -6.29
C VAL A 73 1.76 0.15 -5.40
N VAL A 74 2.22 -0.54 -4.37
CA VAL A 74 3.25 -0.02 -3.46
C VAL A 74 4.05 -1.20 -2.93
N THR A 75 5.25 -0.90 -2.41
CA THR A 75 6.06 -1.87 -1.72
C THR A 75 6.21 -1.42 -0.28
N ARG A 76 5.92 -2.30 0.66
CA ARG A 76 5.93 -2.00 2.09
C ARG A 76 6.40 -3.23 2.86
N PRO A 77 6.86 -3.06 4.10
CA PRO A 77 7.10 -4.23 4.94
C PRO A 77 5.85 -5.10 5.01
N ARG A 78 6.05 -6.41 5.12
CA ARG A 78 4.95 -7.37 4.97
C ARG A 78 3.72 -7.03 5.81
N ARG A 79 3.92 -6.73 7.09
CA ARG A 79 2.78 -6.48 7.97
C ARG A 79 1.96 -5.29 7.51
N GLU A 80 2.65 -4.22 7.14
CA GLU A 80 1.97 -3.03 6.65
C GLU A 80 1.24 -3.33 5.34
N ALA A 81 1.89 -4.08 4.44
CA ALA A 81 1.28 -4.45 3.17
C ALA A 81 0.02 -5.27 3.39
N GLU A 82 0.06 -6.21 4.33
CA GLU A 82 -1.11 -7.02 4.65
C GLU A 82 -2.27 -6.16 5.16
N GLN A 83 -1.96 -5.18 6.02
CA GLN A 83 -2.98 -4.30 6.54
C GLN A 83 -3.62 -3.46 5.45
N LEU A 84 -2.81 -2.95 4.53
CA LEU A 84 -3.33 -2.16 3.42
C LEU A 84 -4.23 -2.98 2.52
N VAL A 85 -3.85 -4.22 2.23
CA VAL A 85 -4.68 -5.11 1.42
C VAL A 85 -5.99 -5.41 2.12
N GLN A 86 -5.96 -5.65 3.43
CA GLN A 86 -7.19 -5.89 4.17
C GLN A 86 -8.12 -4.68 4.13
N GLN A 87 -7.56 -3.48 4.30
CA GLN A 87 -8.36 -2.26 4.23
C GLN A 87 -8.97 -2.07 2.85
N ALA A 88 -8.18 -2.33 1.80
CA ALA A 88 -8.66 -2.19 0.44
C ALA A 88 -9.78 -3.18 0.15
N HIS A 89 -9.61 -4.44 0.57
CA HIS A 89 -10.64 -5.45 0.37
C HIS A 89 -11.92 -5.09 1.13
N ALA A 90 -11.79 -4.65 2.39
CA ALA A 90 -12.95 -4.28 3.18
C ALA A 90 -13.73 -3.15 2.53
N ALA A 91 -13.01 -2.12 2.05
CA ALA A 91 -13.65 -0.98 1.40
C ALA A 91 -14.38 -1.42 0.12
N ALA A 92 -13.72 -2.22 -0.71
CA ALA A 92 -14.32 -2.65 -1.97
C ALA A 92 -15.57 -3.50 -1.73
N ARG A 93 -15.50 -4.43 -0.75
CA ARG A 93 -16.66 -5.29 -0.47
C ARG A 93 -17.81 -4.50 0.10
N LEU A 94 -17.51 -3.51 0.95
CA LEU A 94 -18.56 -2.65 1.49
C LEU A 94 -19.30 -1.94 0.38
N ASP A 95 -18.59 -1.56 -0.67
CA ASP A 95 -19.17 -0.86 -1.81
C ASP A 95 -19.69 -1.82 -2.89
N GLY A 96 -19.62 -3.11 -2.65
CA GLY A 96 -20.21 -4.11 -3.53
C GLY A 96 -19.37 -4.52 -4.70
N TYR A 97 -18.05 -4.31 -4.64
CA TYR A 97 -17.16 -4.65 -5.75
C TYR A 97 -16.23 -5.81 -5.42
N PRO A 98 -15.93 -6.67 -6.41
CA PRO A 98 -15.06 -7.83 -6.19
C PRO A 98 -13.57 -7.54 -6.33
N LEU A 99 -13.17 -6.28 -6.37
CA LEU A 99 -11.78 -5.89 -6.57
C LEU A 99 -10.86 -6.63 -5.61
N THR A 100 -9.73 -7.15 -6.13
CA THR A 100 -8.79 -7.93 -5.32
C THR A 100 -7.37 -7.40 -5.46
N PHE A 101 -6.63 -7.64 -4.39
CA PHE A 101 -5.22 -7.32 -4.29
C PHE A 101 -4.50 -8.56 -3.78
N SER A 102 -3.21 -8.65 -4.08
CA SER A 102 -2.39 -9.74 -3.56
C SER A 102 -1.02 -9.20 -3.16
N LEU A 103 -0.25 -10.04 -2.51
CA LEU A 103 1.10 -9.68 -2.08
C LEU A 103 2.11 -10.55 -2.82
N GLU A 104 3.22 -9.90 -3.18
CA GLU A 104 4.32 -10.58 -3.85
C GLU A 104 5.60 -10.24 -3.10
N SER A 105 6.35 -11.26 -2.72
CA SER A 105 7.66 -11.02 -2.10
C SER A 105 8.59 -10.40 -3.14
N THR A 106 9.33 -9.37 -2.72
CA THR A 106 10.26 -8.71 -3.62
C THR A 106 11.67 -9.22 -3.48
N LYS A 107 11.86 -10.26 -2.68
CA LYS A 107 13.18 -10.75 -2.40
C LYS A 107 13.65 -11.84 -3.32
#